data_ce9929a69a720557b6d5fda01492167f
#
_entry.id   ce9929a69a720557b6d5fda01492167f
#
_cell.length_a   1.000
_cell.length_b   1.000
_cell.length_c   1.000
_cell.angle_alpha   90.00
_cell.angle_beta   90.00
_cell.angle_gamma   90.00
#
_symmetry.space_group_name_H-M   'P 1'
#
loop_
_entity.id
_entity.type
_entity.pdbx_description
1 polymer ?
#
loop_
_entity_poly.entity_id
_entity_poly.type
_entity_poly.pdbx_seq_one_letter_code
_entity_poly.pdbx_strand_id
1 'polypeptide(L)'
;MSRQSDKKKRQKNKKRHVMWREWKELPDFMRTEAVRPYYDSLSHKKGQLFLKRMFDFTVSSLMLAALSPVLAVLAVLIRLDSEGPVFYRQERVTQYGRKFRIYKFRTMVQDADKKGSLVTTQGDARITRIGKKLRGCRLDELPQLINIWKGEMSFVGTRPEVVKYVKQYADEMYATLLLPAGVTSEASVQFKDEDQRIAAGVETGRSTDEVYVEDVLGEK
;
A
#
# COMPACT_ATOMS: atom_id res chain seq x y z
N MET A 1 -31.69 14.15 13.92
CA MET A 1 -31.41 12.70 14.05
C MET A 1 -30.12 12.21 13.34
N SER A 2 -29.43 13.01 12.54
CA SER A 2 -28.27 12.57 11.70
C SER A 2 -26.92 12.51 12.43
N ARG A 3 -26.60 13.40 13.36
CA ARG A 3 -25.31 13.46 14.06
C ARG A 3 -24.98 12.31 15.03
N GLN A 4 -25.99 11.64 15.59
CA GLN A 4 -25.79 10.48 16.46
C GLN A 4 -25.49 9.20 15.67
N SER A 5 -26.06 9.04 14.48
CA SER A 5 -25.77 7.94 13.55
C SER A 5 -24.31 7.97 13.08
N ASP A 6 -23.80 9.15 12.74
CA ASP A 6 -22.41 9.32 12.30
C ASP A 6 -21.40 9.13 13.45
N LYS A 7 -21.74 9.54 14.67
CA LYS A 7 -20.90 9.25 15.85
C LYS A 7 -20.86 7.74 16.17
N LYS A 8 -21.99 7.02 16.06
CA LYS A 8 -22.01 5.55 16.23
C LYS A 8 -21.24 4.83 15.11
N LYS A 9 -21.32 5.28 13.86
CA LYS A 9 -20.50 4.75 12.75
C LYS A 9 -19.00 5.04 12.96
N ARG A 10 -18.63 6.23 13.41
CA ARG A 10 -17.23 6.56 13.75
C ARG A 10 -16.72 5.79 14.98
N GLN A 11 -17.54 5.55 15.99
CA GLN A 11 -17.15 4.71 17.14
C GLN A 11 -17.05 3.22 16.78
N LYS A 12 -17.91 2.70 15.87
CA LYS A 12 -17.81 1.31 15.37
C LYS A 12 -16.53 1.10 14.54
N ASN A 13 -16.06 2.13 13.83
CA ASN A 13 -14.78 2.08 13.09
C ASN A 13 -13.53 2.26 13.99
N LYS A 14 -13.69 2.76 15.22
CA LYS A 14 -12.60 2.92 16.20
C LYS A 14 -12.36 1.64 17.03
N LYS A 15 -13.24 0.64 16.90
CA LYS A 15 -13.14 -0.61 17.65
C LYS A 15 -12.28 -1.63 16.92
N ARG A 16 -11.06 -1.80 17.49
CA ARG A 16 -10.14 -2.93 17.39
C ARG A 16 -9.34 -3.04 16.10
N HIS A 17 -8.04 -2.86 16.25
CA HIS A 17 -7.03 -3.67 15.58
C HIS A 17 -7.23 -5.14 15.99
N VAL A 18 -8.33 -5.74 15.54
CA VAL A 18 -8.53 -7.17 15.69
C VAL A 18 -7.62 -7.81 14.65
N MET A 19 -6.58 -8.45 15.13
CA MET A 19 -5.57 -9.11 14.32
C MET A 19 -6.15 -10.20 13.41
N TRP A 20 -7.30 -10.77 13.80
CA TRP A 20 -8.05 -11.76 13.05
C TRP A 20 -9.56 -11.56 13.26
N ARG A 21 -10.33 -11.59 12.17
CA ARG A 21 -11.80 -11.52 12.20
C ARG A 21 -12.39 -12.89 11.93
N GLU A 22 -13.52 -13.20 12.60
CA GLU A 22 -14.30 -14.38 12.25
C GLU A 22 -14.89 -14.23 10.85
N TRP A 23 -15.12 -15.36 10.15
CA TRP A 23 -15.67 -15.36 8.79
C TRP A 23 -16.90 -14.47 8.63
N LYS A 24 -17.82 -14.54 9.59
CA LYS A 24 -19.06 -13.75 9.59
C LYS A 24 -18.85 -12.25 9.77
N GLU A 25 -17.70 -11.84 10.27
CA GLU A 25 -17.33 -10.43 10.49
C GLU A 25 -16.57 -9.83 9.31
N LEU A 26 -16.19 -10.65 8.32
CA LEU A 26 -15.58 -10.17 7.11
C LEU A 26 -16.57 -9.31 6.30
N PRO A 27 -16.09 -8.31 5.55
CA PRO A 27 -16.91 -7.58 4.59
C PRO A 27 -17.59 -8.53 3.58
N ASP A 28 -18.80 -8.19 3.12
CA ASP A 28 -19.58 -9.05 2.23
C ASP A 28 -18.82 -9.43 0.96
N PHE A 29 -18.08 -8.51 0.36
CA PHE A 29 -17.29 -8.74 -0.85
C PHE A 29 -16.13 -9.73 -0.66
N MET A 30 -15.72 -10.02 0.58
CA MET A 30 -14.67 -11.02 0.89
C MET A 30 -15.25 -12.39 1.27
N ARG A 31 -16.56 -12.50 1.47
CA ARG A 31 -17.22 -13.76 1.89
C ARG A 31 -17.65 -14.60 0.69
N THR A 32 -16.71 -14.88 -0.21
CA THR A 32 -16.93 -15.70 -1.42
C THR A 32 -16.35 -17.10 -1.25
N GLU A 33 -16.82 -18.05 -2.04
CA GLU A 33 -16.27 -19.41 -2.07
C GLU A 33 -14.80 -19.42 -2.51
N ALA A 34 -14.39 -18.48 -3.36
CA ALA A 34 -13.00 -18.35 -3.79
C ALA A 34 -12.05 -17.92 -2.65
N VAL A 35 -12.49 -17.08 -1.72
CA VAL A 35 -11.69 -16.62 -0.57
C VAL A 35 -11.68 -17.65 0.57
N ARG A 36 -12.68 -18.52 0.65
CA ARG A 36 -12.87 -19.45 1.77
C ARG A 36 -11.68 -20.34 2.06
N PRO A 37 -11.03 -21.01 1.09
CA PRO A 37 -9.89 -21.89 1.36
C PRO A 37 -8.70 -21.17 1.99
N TYR A 38 -8.43 -19.95 1.54
CA TYR A 38 -7.36 -19.09 2.09
C TYR A 38 -7.66 -18.67 3.53
N TYR A 39 -8.91 -18.29 3.80
CA TYR A 39 -9.34 -17.95 5.14
C TYR A 39 -9.20 -19.14 6.11
N ASP A 40 -9.67 -20.32 5.73
CA ASP A 40 -9.61 -21.51 6.57
C ASP A 40 -8.14 -21.89 6.87
N SER A 41 -7.27 -21.88 5.86
CA SER A 41 -5.83 -22.11 6.05
C SER A 41 -5.20 -21.12 7.04
N LEU A 42 -5.51 -19.82 6.94
CA LEU A 42 -4.97 -18.79 7.82
C LEU A 42 -5.59 -18.84 9.23
N SER A 43 -6.84 -19.27 9.37
CA SER A 43 -7.57 -19.33 10.64
C SER A 43 -6.87 -20.23 11.67
N HIS A 44 -6.16 -21.25 11.21
CA HIS A 44 -5.37 -22.17 12.03
C HIS A 44 -4.00 -21.59 12.45
N LYS A 45 -3.57 -20.47 11.86
CA LYS A 45 -2.23 -19.88 12.05
C LYS A 45 -2.24 -18.61 12.91
N LYS A 46 -3.29 -18.39 13.73
CA LYS A 46 -3.47 -17.16 14.54
C LYS A 46 -2.25 -16.84 15.43
N GLY A 47 -1.60 -17.85 16.01
CA GLY A 47 -0.38 -17.68 16.80
C GLY A 47 0.80 -17.14 15.97
N GLN A 48 0.98 -17.69 14.76
CA GLN A 48 2.02 -17.21 13.82
C GLN A 48 1.75 -15.77 13.36
N LEU A 49 0.48 -15.44 13.09
CA LEU A 49 0.09 -14.07 12.74
C LEU A 49 0.36 -13.09 13.89
N PHE A 50 0.17 -13.53 15.13
CA PHE A 50 0.52 -12.72 16.29
C PHE A 50 2.04 -12.50 16.39
N LEU A 51 2.84 -13.54 16.26
CA LEU A 51 4.30 -13.44 16.28
C LEU A 51 4.79 -12.54 15.14
N LYS A 52 4.22 -12.70 13.93
CA LYS A 52 4.51 -11.82 12.79
C LYS A 52 4.23 -10.35 13.13
N ARG A 53 3.10 -10.05 13.76
CA ARG A 53 2.78 -8.67 14.15
C ARG A 53 3.72 -8.12 15.21
N MET A 54 4.11 -8.94 16.17
CA MET A 54 5.12 -8.55 17.19
C MET A 54 6.46 -8.24 16.51
N PHE A 55 6.90 -9.08 15.59
CA PHE A 55 8.10 -8.85 14.77
C PHE A 55 7.99 -7.53 14.01
N ASP A 56 6.89 -7.30 13.25
CA ASP A 56 6.66 -6.09 12.49
C ASP A 56 6.76 -4.83 13.38
N PHE A 57 6.13 -4.87 14.56
CA PHE A 57 6.15 -3.75 15.50
C PHE A 57 7.54 -3.49 16.07
N THR A 58 8.23 -4.54 16.54
CA THR A 58 9.56 -4.41 17.17
C THR A 58 10.59 -3.93 16.16
N VAL A 59 10.66 -4.59 14.98
CA VAL A 59 11.65 -4.24 13.96
C VAL A 59 11.38 -2.84 13.38
N SER A 60 10.12 -2.49 13.10
CA SER A 60 9.80 -1.13 12.62
C SER A 60 10.13 -0.05 13.65
N SER A 61 9.95 -0.31 14.95
CA SER A 61 10.32 0.62 16.03
C SER A 61 11.84 0.85 16.07
N LEU A 62 12.63 -0.23 16.03
CA LEU A 62 14.09 -0.16 16.02
C LEU A 62 14.60 0.55 14.76
N MET A 63 14.05 0.23 13.59
CA MET A 63 14.44 0.87 12.33
C MET A 63 14.07 2.36 12.33
N LEU A 64 12.88 2.75 12.81
CA LEU A 64 12.48 4.16 12.93
C LEU A 64 13.44 4.94 13.84
N ALA A 65 13.84 4.36 14.98
CA ALA A 65 14.81 4.99 15.88
C ALA A 65 16.19 5.13 15.20
N ALA A 66 16.73 4.04 14.63
CA ALA A 66 18.04 4.03 14.01
C ALA A 66 18.13 4.92 12.75
N LEU A 67 17.07 4.93 11.92
CA LEU A 67 17.04 5.70 10.68
C LEU A 67 16.51 7.13 10.86
N SER A 68 16.09 7.54 12.05
CA SER A 68 15.54 8.89 12.30
C SER A 68 16.45 10.03 11.82
N PRO A 69 17.80 10.01 12.01
CA PRO A 69 18.66 11.05 11.47
C PRO A 69 18.65 11.08 9.94
N VAL A 70 18.68 9.90 9.30
CA VAL A 70 18.64 9.80 7.83
C VAL A 70 17.32 10.33 7.29
N LEU A 71 16.19 9.94 7.92
CA LEU A 71 14.86 10.44 7.54
C LEU A 71 14.77 11.96 7.67
N ALA A 72 15.38 12.56 8.71
CA ALA A 72 15.42 14.00 8.90
C ALA A 72 16.24 14.69 7.80
N VAL A 73 17.42 14.18 7.46
CA VAL A 73 18.25 14.73 6.36
C VAL A 73 17.51 14.66 5.03
N LEU A 74 16.90 13.51 4.72
CA LEU A 74 16.12 13.35 3.49
C LEU A 74 14.92 14.31 3.45
N ALA A 75 14.25 14.53 4.57
CA ALA A 75 13.15 15.49 4.67
C ALA A 75 13.59 16.92 4.34
N VAL A 76 14.76 17.34 4.85
CA VAL A 76 15.34 18.66 4.54
C VAL A 76 15.69 18.75 3.05
N LEU A 77 16.38 17.75 2.49
CA LEU A 77 16.75 17.73 1.07
C LEU A 77 15.53 17.82 0.15
N ILE A 78 14.45 17.10 0.45
CA ILE A 78 13.20 17.16 -0.33
C ILE A 78 12.58 18.56 -0.25
N ARG A 79 12.62 19.19 0.92
CA ARG A 79 12.06 20.52 1.11
C ARG A 79 12.83 21.60 0.36
N LEU A 80 14.15 21.44 0.26
CA LEU A 80 15.03 22.35 -0.49
C LEU A 80 14.95 22.14 -2.02
N ASP A 81 14.64 20.90 -2.48
CA ASP A 81 14.58 20.58 -3.90
C ASP A 81 13.26 21.04 -4.57
N SER A 82 12.16 21.09 -3.84
CA SER A 82 10.85 21.52 -4.37
C SER A 82 9.89 21.99 -3.28
N GLU A 83 9.00 22.91 -3.62
CA GLU A 83 7.96 23.42 -2.73
C GLU A 83 6.90 22.33 -2.41
N GLY A 84 6.34 22.37 -1.19
CA GLY A 84 5.26 21.51 -0.75
C GLY A 84 5.64 20.58 0.42
N PRO A 85 4.75 19.65 0.83
CA PRO A 85 4.97 18.77 1.98
C PRO A 85 6.08 17.74 1.71
N VAL A 86 6.81 17.34 2.76
CA VAL A 86 7.85 16.31 2.69
C VAL A 86 7.29 14.95 2.33
N PHE A 87 6.12 14.63 2.90
CA PHE A 87 5.47 13.34 2.68
C PHE A 87 4.38 13.42 1.64
N TYR A 88 4.40 12.49 0.70
CA TYR A 88 3.27 12.15 -0.16
C TYR A 88 2.37 11.13 0.55
N ARG A 89 1.06 11.35 0.50
CA ARG A 89 0.06 10.58 1.23
C ARG A 89 -1.09 10.16 0.31
N GLN A 90 -0.98 8.95 -0.26
CA GLN A 90 -2.01 8.39 -1.13
C GLN A 90 -2.91 7.39 -0.37
N GLU A 91 -4.21 7.41 -0.65
CA GLU A 91 -5.14 6.43 -0.11
C GLU A 91 -4.93 5.07 -0.79
N ARG A 92 -4.74 4.05 0.04
CA ARG A 92 -4.54 2.66 -0.35
C ARG A 92 -5.44 1.75 0.46
N VAL A 93 -5.58 0.49 0.01
CA VAL A 93 -6.35 -0.54 0.69
C VAL A 93 -5.42 -1.51 1.41
N THR A 94 -5.81 -1.95 2.60
CA THR A 94 -5.12 -2.95 3.41
C THR A 94 -6.12 -3.98 3.95
N GLN A 95 -5.73 -4.75 4.93
CA GLN A 95 -6.48 -5.83 5.53
C GLN A 95 -7.99 -5.53 5.68
N TYR A 96 -8.82 -6.45 5.25
CA TYR A 96 -10.29 -6.40 5.27
C TYR A 96 -10.90 -5.23 4.50
N GLY A 97 -10.21 -4.77 3.43
CA GLY A 97 -10.68 -3.64 2.61
C GLY A 97 -10.59 -2.28 3.31
N ARG A 98 -9.87 -2.19 4.43
CA ARG A 98 -9.70 -0.94 5.18
C ARG A 98 -8.81 0.02 4.41
N LYS A 99 -9.25 1.26 4.28
CA LYS A 99 -8.47 2.34 3.68
C LYS A 99 -7.49 2.92 4.68
N PHE A 100 -6.28 3.19 4.21
CA PHE A 100 -5.25 3.91 4.95
C PHE A 100 -4.49 4.86 4.04
N ARG A 101 -3.68 5.75 4.59
CA ARG A 101 -2.81 6.63 3.79
C ARG A 101 -1.37 6.20 3.94
N ILE A 102 -0.80 5.69 2.84
CA ILE A 102 0.59 5.28 2.78
C ILE A 102 1.52 6.50 3.00
N TYR A 103 2.59 6.33 3.76
CA TYR A 103 3.64 7.34 3.90
C TYR A 103 4.74 7.06 2.88
N LYS A 104 5.01 8.03 2.01
CA LYS A 104 6.19 8.03 1.13
C LYS A 104 6.84 9.39 1.19
N PHE A 105 8.14 9.47 0.94
CA PHE A 105 8.74 10.75 0.63
C PHE A 105 8.24 11.25 -0.71
N ARG A 106 8.03 12.57 -0.81
CA ARG A 106 7.63 13.19 -2.07
C ARG A 106 8.80 13.16 -3.05
N THR A 107 8.57 12.56 -4.20
CA THR A 107 9.53 12.44 -5.30
C THR A 107 9.09 13.17 -6.57
N MET A 108 7.91 13.76 -6.54
CA MET A 108 7.32 14.52 -7.65
C MET A 108 6.97 15.94 -7.21
N VAL A 109 6.79 16.81 -8.18
CA VAL A 109 6.28 18.18 -7.96
C VAL A 109 4.89 18.12 -7.30
N GLN A 110 4.49 19.22 -6.66
CA GLN A 110 3.20 19.29 -5.99
C GLN A 110 2.05 19.07 -6.99
N ASP A 111 1.01 18.35 -6.55
CA ASP A 111 -0.18 18.01 -7.34
C ASP A 111 0.11 17.22 -8.64
N ALA A 112 1.22 16.48 -8.69
CA ALA A 112 1.59 15.65 -9.83
C ALA A 112 0.52 14.60 -10.19
N ASP A 113 -0.19 14.08 -9.22
CA ASP A 113 -1.30 13.11 -9.36
C ASP A 113 -2.54 13.69 -10.04
N LYS A 114 -2.69 15.03 -10.05
CA LYS A 114 -3.76 15.73 -10.78
C LYS A 114 -3.38 16.02 -12.24
N LYS A 115 -2.10 15.88 -12.57
CA LYS A 115 -1.53 16.26 -13.90
C LYS A 115 -1.29 15.08 -14.84
N GLY A 116 -1.68 13.85 -14.47
CA GLY A 116 -1.45 12.66 -15.29
C GLY A 116 -1.84 11.36 -14.60
N SER A 117 -1.44 10.22 -15.18
CA SER A 117 -1.72 8.89 -14.66
C SER A 117 -1.20 8.69 -13.23
N LEU A 118 -1.89 7.85 -12.44
CA LEU A 118 -1.44 7.42 -11.11
C LEU A 118 -0.25 6.45 -11.19
N VAL A 119 -0.05 5.82 -12.34
CA VAL A 119 1.12 4.98 -12.63
C VAL A 119 2.20 5.86 -13.25
N THR A 120 3.42 5.73 -12.75
CA THR A 120 4.58 6.51 -13.21
C THR A 120 5.34 5.73 -14.26
N THR A 121 5.70 6.37 -15.37
CA THR A 121 6.53 5.79 -16.42
C THR A 121 7.98 6.28 -16.31
N GLN A 122 8.90 5.60 -17.02
CA GLN A 122 10.29 6.05 -17.11
C GLN A 122 10.37 7.43 -17.79
N GLY A 123 11.19 8.35 -17.22
CA GLY A 123 11.35 9.69 -17.79
C GLY A 123 10.24 10.68 -17.45
N ASP A 124 9.33 10.37 -16.54
CA ASP A 124 8.24 11.26 -16.14
C ASP A 124 8.77 12.63 -15.66
N ALA A 125 8.46 13.69 -16.41
CA ALA A 125 8.91 15.06 -16.15
C ALA A 125 8.43 15.64 -14.80
N ARG A 126 7.46 14.99 -14.14
CA ARG A 126 6.96 15.40 -12.82
C ARG A 126 7.92 15.02 -11.68
N ILE A 127 8.91 14.15 -11.94
CA ILE A 127 9.87 13.68 -10.93
C ILE A 127 10.91 14.76 -10.66
N THR A 128 11.11 15.11 -9.38
CA THR A 128 12.13 16.09 -8.97
C THR A 128 13.54 15.51 -9.04
N ARG A 129 14.57 16.36 -9.00
CA ARG A 129 15.97 15.93 -9.08
C ARG A 129 16.34 14.99 -7.93
N ILE A 130 15.99 15.34 -6.69
CA ILE A 130 16.19 14.48 -5.51
C ILE A 130 15.26 13.27 -5.61
N GLY A 131 14.02 13.46 -6.06
CA GLY A 131 13.05 12.39 -6.27
C GLY A 131 13.57 11.27 -7.16
N LYS A 132 14.28 11.58 -8.24
CA LYS A 132 14.91 10.58 -9.13
C LYS A 132 15.91 9.70 -8.38
N LYS A 133 16.76 10.30 -7.53
CA LYS A 133 17.73 9.57 -6.71
C LYS A 133 17.04 8.69 -5.66
N LEU A 134 16.05 9.24 -4.95
CA LEU A 134 15.32 8.50 -3.92
C LEU A 134 14.62 7.27 -4.48
N ARG A 135 13.95 7.40 -5.64
CA ARG A 135 13.29 6.28 -6.32
C ARG A 135 14.26 5.22 -6.78
N GLY A 136 15.42 5.62 -7.35
CA GLY A 136 16.45 4.68 -7.79
C GLY A 136 16.99 3.78 -6.68
N CYS A 137 17.01 4.28 -5.43
CA CYS A 137 17.45 3.54 -4.24
C CYS A 137 16.29 3.05 -3.36
N ARG A 138 15.04 3.23 -3.78
CA ARG A 138 13.81 2.90 -2.98
C ARG A 138 13.76 3.60 -1.60
N LEU A 139 14.51 4.68 -1.40
CA LEU A 139 14.53 5.43 -0.14
C LEU A 139 13.24 6.23 0.08
N ASP A 140 12.50 6.50 -0.98
CA ASP A 140 11.19 7.15 -0.91
C ASP A 140 10.14 6.31 -0.14
N GLU A 141 10.36 5.02 0.00
CA GLU A 141 9.44 4.11 0.70
C GLU A 141 9.78 3.94 2.19
N LEU A 142 10.94 4.42 2.68
CA LEU A 142 11.34 4.31 4.09
C LEU A 142 10.27 4.82 5.08
N PRO A 143 9.51 5.90 4.82
CA PRO A 143 8.46 6.35 5.72
C PRO A 143 7.31 5.35 5.91
N GLN A 144 7.20 4.29 5.07
CA GLN A 144 6.22 3.21 5.27
C GLN A 144 6.45 2.44 6.58
N LEU A 145 7.64 2.52 7.18
CA LEU A 145 7.90 2.03 8.53
C LEU A 145 6.89 2.57 9.55
N ILE A 146 6.39 3.80 9.36
CA ILE A 146 5.34 4.39 10.19
C ILE A 146 4.01 3.63 10.00
N ASN A 147 3.69 3.21 8.77
CA ASN A 147 2.48 2.42 8.52
C ASN A 147 2.60 1.01 9.13
N ILE A 148 3.79 0.40 9.08
CA ILE A 148 4.06 -0.91 9.71
C ILE A 148 3.91 -0.78 11.24
N TRP A 149 4.54 0.22 11.84
CA TRP A 149 4.44 0.50 13.26
C TRP A 149 3.00 0.67 13.73
N LYS A 150 2.17 1.39 12.96
CA LYS A 150 0.73 1.59 13.21
C LYS A 150 -0.11 0.33 12.98
N GLY A 151 0.41 -0.73 12.33
CA GLY A 151 -0.35 -1.92 11.93
C GLY A 151 -1.26 -1.71 10.73
N GLU A 152 -0.98 -0.72 9.93
CA GLU A 152 -1.64 -0.47 8.64
C GLU A 152 -1.00 -1.31 7.54
N MET A 153 0.29 -1.66 7.71
CA MET A 153 1.11 -2.49 6.83
C MET A 153 1.95 -3.50 7.62
N SER A 154 2.63 -4.38 6.91
CA SER A 154 3.61 -5.35 7.34
C SER A 154 4.88 -5.22 6.49
N PHE A 155 6.01 -5.78 6.92
CA PHE A 155 7.20 -5.88 6.06
C PHE A 155 6.91 -6.76 4.84
N VAL A 156 6.31 -7.92 5.06
CA VAL A 156 5.98 -8.89 4.00
C VAL A 156 4.47 -9.05 3.89
N GLY A 157 3.93 -8.87 2.71
CA GLY A 157 2.51 -9.00 2.39
C GLY A 157 2.24 -8.46 0.99
N THR A 158 1.03 -8.61 0.48
CA THR A 158 0.64 -8.12 -0.85
C THR A 158 0.79 -6.59 -0.93
N ARG A 159 1.32 -6.08 -2.03
CA ARG A 159 1.46 -4.63 -2.27
C ARG A 159 0.10 -3.93 -2.12
N PRO A 160 0.01 -2.80 -1.38
CA PRO A 160 -1.26 -2.12 -1.20
C PRO A 160 -1.71 -1.43 -2.49
N GLU A 161 -2.91 -1.77 -2.97
CA GLU A 161 -3.48 -1.19 -4.17
C GLU A 161 -4.33 0.06 -3.88
N VAL A 162 -4.51 0.91 -4.91
CA VAL A 162 -5.46 2.02 -4.84
C VAL A 162 -6.89 1.50 -4.93
N VAL A 163 -7.82 2.22 -4.33
CA VAL A 163 -9.24 1.82 -4.29
C VAL A 163 -9.82 1.55 -5.68
N LYS A 164 -9.34 2.28 -6.70
CA LYS A 164 -9.77 2.13 -8.10
C LYS A 164 -9.52 0.71 -8.61
N TYR A 165 -8.33 0.13 -8.34
CA TYR A 165 -7.96 -1.21 -8.81
C TYR A 165 -8.56 -2.32 -7.95
N VAL A 166 -8.66 -2.12 -6.62
CA VAL A 166 -9.33 -3.10 -5.75
C VAL A 166 -10.80 -3.34 -6.14
N LYS A 167 -11.47 -2.34 -6.72
CA LYS A 167 -12.85 -2.51 -7.23
C LYS A 167 -12.94 -3.40 -8.47
N GLN A 168 -11.81 -3.70 -9.10
CA GLN A 168 -11.71 -4.53 -10.30
C GLN A 168 -11.16 -5.93 -9.98
N TYR A 169 -10.97 -6.24 -8.70
CA TYR A 169 -10.53 -7.55 -8.26
C TYR A 169 -11.53 -8.63 -8.65
N ALA A 170 -11.02 -9.73 -9.19
CA ALA A 170 -11.76 -10.99 -9.23
C ALA A 170 -11.94 -11.52 -7.81
N ASP A 171 -12.92 -12.40 -7.59
CA ASP A 171 -13.30 -12.90 -6.26
C ASP A 171 -12.12 -13.48 -5.49
N GLU A 172 -11.25 -14.25 -6.15
CA GLU A 172 -10.08 -14.87 -5.53
C GLU A 172 -9.05 -13.82 -5.05
N MET A 173 -8.89 -12.72 -5.78
CA MET A 173 -7.93 -11.67 -5.44
C MET A 173 -8.26 -11.02 -4.09
N TYR A 174 -9.52 -11.05 -3.63
CA TYR A 174 -9.87 -10.56 -2.29
C TYR A 174 -9.21 -11.36 -1.16
N ALA A 175 -8.69 -12.57 -1.42
CA ALA A 175 -7.90 -13.32 -0.45
C ALA A 175 -6.63 -12.56 -0.01
N THR A 176 -6.06 -11.74 -0.87
CA THR A 176 -4.91 -10.88 -0.56
C THR A 176 -5.20 -9.89 0.57
N LEU A 177 -6.47 -9.52 0.75
CA LEU A 177 -6.93 -8.62 1.80
C LEU A 177 -7.22 -9.32 3.15
N LEU A 178 -6.97 -10.62 3.28
CA LEU A 178 -7.06 -11.31 4.58
C LEU A 178 -5.92 -10.91 5.53
N LEU A 179 -4.81 -10.44 4.99
CA LEU A 179 -3.63 -10.00 5.74
C LEU A 179 -3.34 -8.51 5.51
N PRO A 180 -2.55 -7.86 6.40
CA PRO A 180 -2.08 -6.50 6.15
C PRO A 180 -1.24 -6.43 4.88
N ALA A 181 -1.41 -5.34 4.12
CA ALA A 181 -0.58 -5.06 2.96
C ALA A 181 0.90 -4.98 3.34
N GLY A 182 1.81 -5.39 2.44
CA GLY A 182 3.24 -5.42 2.66
C GLY A 182 4.00 -4.30 1.94
N VAL A 183 5.21 -4.03 2.43
CA VAL A 183 6.21 -3.21 1.72
C VAL A 183 6.84 -4.05 0.61
N THR A 184 7.12 -5.31 0.89
CA THR A 184 7.64 -6.28 -0.06
C THR A 184 6.73 -7.50 -0.14
N SER A 185 6.74 -8.16 -1.30
CA SER A 185 5.99 -9.38 -1.58
C SER A 185 6.78 -10.24 -2.56
N GLU A 186 6.44 -11.50 -2.67
CA GLU A 186 6.95 -12.38 -3.72
C GLU A 186 6.67 -11.78 -5.10
N ALA A 187 5.44 -11.31 -5.34
CA ALA A 187 5.08 -10.60 -6.56
C ALA A 187 5.99 -9.39 -6.83
N SER A 188 6.34 -8.58 -5.82
CA SER A 188 7.27 -7.45 -6.00
C SER A 188 8.68 -7.86 -6.43
N VAL A 189 9.09 -9.08 -6.12
CA VAL A 189 10.38 -9.65 -6.54
C VAL A 189 10.29 -10.21 -7.96
N GLN A 190 9.22 -10.92 -8.26
CA GLN A 190 9.00 -11.56 -9.58
C GLN A 190 8.68 -10.51 -10.67
N PHE A 191 7.89 -9.48 -10.34
CA PHE A 191 7.47 -8.41 -11.24
C PHE A 191 8.34 -7.14 -11.11
N LYS A 192 9.66 -7.30 -10.93
CA LYS A 192 10.60 -6.16 -10.88
C LYS A 192 10.59 -5.31 -12.15
N ASP A 193 10.18 -5.91 -13.28
CA ASP A 193 10.14 -5.30 -14.62
C ASP A 193 8.74 -4.74 -14.97
N GLU A 194 7.87 -4.52 -13.96
CA GLU A 194 6.52 -3.97 -14.11
C GLU A 194 6.50 -2.68 -14.95
N ASP A 195 7.42 -1.75 -14.65
CA ASP A 195 7.51 -0.47 -15.38
C ASP A 195 7.78 -0.67 -16.88
N GLN A 196 8.58 -1.70 -17.24
CA GLN A 196 8.89 -2.03 -18.64
C GLN A 196 7.70 -2.69 -19.34
N ARG A 197 6.99 -3.59 -18.67
CA ARG A 197 5.76 -4.21 -19.19
C ARG A 197 4.69 -3.16 -19.47
N ILE A 198 4.50 -2.22 -18.54
CA ILE A 198 3.55 -1.13 -18.71
C ILE A 198 3.97 -0.23 -19.89
N ALA A 199 5.24 0.12 -20.00
CA ALA A 199 5.74 0.93 -21.10
C ALA A 199 5.49 0.27 -22.45
N ALA A 200 5.81 -1.02 -22.61
CA ALA A 200 5.56 -1.79 -23.82
C ALA A 200 4.07 -1.86 -24.18
N GLY A 201 3.18 -2.04 -23.20
CA GLY A 201 1.74 -2.02 -23.42
C GLY A 201 1.22 -0.66 -23.88
N VAL A 202 1.76 0.43 -23.33
CA VAL A 202 1.39 1.81 -23.74
C VAL A 202 1.84 2.12 -25.17
N GLU A 203 2.99 1.59 -25.63
CA GLU A 203 3.45 1.73 -27.02
C GLU A 203 2.47 1.12 -28.02
N THR A 204 1.65 0.15 -27.62
CA THR A 204 0.58 -0.41 -28.47
C THR A 204 -0.68 0.46 -28.56
N GLY A 205 -0.69 1.65 -27.94
CA GLY A 205 -1.81 2.60 -27.95
C GLY A 205 -2.84 2.41 -26.84
N ARG A 206 -2.61 1.44 -25.91
CA ARG A 206 -3.46 1.25 -24.71
C ARG A 206 -3.14 2.30 -23.65
N SER A 207 -4.12 2.66 -22.84
CA SER A 207 -3.86 3.52 -21.67
C SER A 207 -3.05 2.78 -20.60
N THR A 208 -2.27 3.50 -19.81
CA THR A 208 -1.49 2.94 -18.69
C THR A 208 -2.36 2.16 -17.70
N ASP A 209 -3.60 2.63 -17.47
CA ASP A 209 -4.54 1.97 -16.56
C ASP A 209 -5.07 0.65 -17.13
N GLU A 210 -5.36 0.58 -18.43
CA GLU A 210 -5.80 -0.65 -19.13
C GLU A 210 -4.69 -1.70 -19.06
N VAL A 211 -3.47 -1.33 -19.47
CA VAL A 211 -2.32 -2.24 -19.41
C VAL A 211 -2.09 -2.74 -17.98
N TYR A 212 -2.19 -1.87 -16.98
CA TYR A 212 -2.02 -2.28 -15.59
C TYR A 212 -3.06 -3.31 -15.16
N VAL A 213 -4.32 -3.09 -15.49
CA VAL A 213 -5.43 -3.97 -15.08
C VAL A 213 -5.39 -5.31 -15.80
N GLU A 214 -5.13 -5.29 -17.12
CA GLU A 214 -5.19 -6.48 -17.96
C GLU A 214 -3.92 -7.34 -17.86
N ASP A 215 -2.74 -6.71 -17.85
CA ASP A 215 -1.47 -7.41 -18.02
C ASP A 215 -0.70 -7.59 -16.69
N VAL A 216 -1.06 -6.85 -15.62
CA VAL A 216 -0.28 -6.82 -14.37
C VAL A 216 -1.08 -7.24 -13.16
N LEU A 217 -2.29 -6.68 -13.00
CA LEU A 217 -3.05 -6.80 -11.76
C LEU A 217 -3.47 -8.25 -11.45
N GLY A 218 -3.85 -9.01 -12.46
CA GLY A 218 -4.30 -10.40 -12.33
C GLY A 218 -3.17 -11.40 -12.09
N GLU A 219 -1.94 -11.06 -12.48
CA GLU A 219 -0.76 -11.92 -12.31
C GLU A 219 -0.02 -11.67 -10.97
N LYS A 220 -0.32 -10.59 -10.28
CA LYS A 220 0.23 -10.19 -8.97
C LYS A 220 -0.52 -10.79 -7.78
#